data_c2087cc115a689278bd81fe6143f8c87
#
_entry.id   c2087cc115a689278bd81fe6143f8c87
#
_cell.length_a   1.000
_cell.length_b   1.000
_cell.length_c   1.000
_cell.angle_alpha   90.00
_cell.angle_beta   90.00
_cell.angle_gamma   90.00
#
_symmetry.space_group_name_H-M   'P 1'
#
loop_
_entity.id
_entity.type
_entity.pdbx_description
1 polymer ?
#
loop_
_entity_poly.entity_id
_entity_poly.type
_entity_poly.pdbx_seq_one_letter_code
_entity_poly.pdbx_strand_id
1 'polypeptide(L)'
;MTTRTASCRCGQLKATATGEPVRLSVCHCLNCKKRSGSAFAVQARWPADQVTIEGQSKTHVMVADSGNSATFHFCPDCGSDVYYENSGKFDGLIAIPLGTFDDPYFGSRNIRSGNSASKTGWRS
;
A
#
# COMPACT_ATOMS: atom_id res chain seq x y z
N MET A 1 -7.87 -19.09 -6.25
CA MET A 1 -7.61 -17.86 -5.50
C MET A 1 -7.14 -16.77 -6.40
N THR A 2 -7.58 -15.60 -6.14
CA THR A 2 -7.18 -14.45 -6.95
C THR A 2 -5.75 -14.06 -6.64
N THR A 3 -4.99 -13.78 -7.67
CA THR A 3 -3.61 -13.31 -7.52
C THR A 3 -3.50 -11.94 -8.19
N ARG A 4 -2.91 -10.99 -7.48
CA ARG A 4 -2.75 -9.62 -7.97
C ARG A 4 -1.30 -9.21 -7.84
N THR A 5 -0.78 -8.51 -8.84
CA THR A 5 0.61 -8.06 -8.85
C THR A 5 0.67 -6.55 -8.78
N ALA A 6 1.46 -6.05 -7.85
CA ALA A 6 1.81 -4.65 -7.74
C ALA A 6 3.24 -4.48 -8.23
N SER A 7 3.53 -3.38 -8.91
CA SER A 7 4.87 -3.16 -9.41
C SER A 7 5.23 -1.68 -9.38
N CYS A 8 6.52 -1.41 -9.36
CA CYS A 8 7.01 -0.04 -9.47
C CYS A 8 6.88 0.43 -10.91
N ARG A 9 7.13 1.71 -11.15
CA ARG A 9 6.93 2.29 -12.48
C ARG A 9 7.83 1.66 -13.53
N CYS A 10 9.05 1.29 -13.19
CA CYS A 10 9.94 0.65 -14.14
C CYS A 10 9.76 -0.87 -14.20
N GLY A 11 8.99 -1.44 -13.29
CA GLY A 11 8.63 -2.84 -13.33
C GLY A 11 9.61 -3.81 -12.68
N GLN A 12 10.74 -3.35 -12.16
CA GLN A 12 11.71 -4.29 -11.62
C GLN A 12 11.35 -4.76 -10.22
N LEU A 13 10.67 -3.94 -9.40
CA LEU A 13 10.26 -4.34 -8.05
C LEU A 13 8.78 -4.71 -8.09
N LYS A 14 8.46 -5.93 -7.68
CA LYS A 14 7.10 -6.45 -7.74
C LYS A 14 6.72 -7.12 -6.45
N ALA A 15 5.45 -6.99 -6.10
CA ALA A 15 4.84 -7.70 -4.99
C ALA A 15 3.58 -8.39 -5.49
N THR A 16 3.54 -9.71 -5.36
CA THR A 16 2.38 -10.50 -5.81
C THR A 16 1.65 -11.03 -4.60
N ALA A 17 0.38 -10.67 -4.47
CA ALA A 17 -0.45 -11.07 -3.36
C ALA A 17 -1.49 -12.10 -3.80
N THR A 18 -1.66 -13.14 -3.00
CA THR A 18 -2.58 -14.22 -3.28
C THR A 18 -3.74 -14.15 -2.28
N GLY A 19 -4.96 -14.28 -2.78
CA GLY A 19 -6.15 -14.24 -1.96
C GLY A 19 -6.64 -12.81 -1.74
N GLU A 20 -7.67 -12.67 -0.92
CA GLU A 20 -8.23 -11.37 -0.63
C GLU A 20 -7.47 -10.72 0.53
N PRO A 21 -7.36 -9.40 0.54
CA PRO A 21 -6.68 -8.75 1.66
C PRO A 21 -7.48 -8.90 2.94
N VAL A 22 -6.76 -8.94 4.05
CA VAL A 22 -7.42 -9.00 5.35
C VAL A 22 -7.87 -7.63 5.80
N ARG A 23 -7.36 -6.57 5.17
CA ARG A 23 -7.76 -5.21 5.53
C ARG A 23 -7.54 -4.27 4.35
N LEU A 24 -8.50 -3.40 4.13
CA LEU A 24 -8.39 -2.31 3.18
C LEU A 24 -8.62 -1.03 3.98
N SER A 25 -7.70 -0.10 3.94
CA SER A 25 -7.80 1.10 4.75
C SER A 25 -7.44 2.35 3.98
N VAL A 26 -8.03 3.46 4.43
CA VAL A 26 -7.77 4.79 3.87
C VAL A 26 -7.16 5.61 4.99
N CYS A 27 -6.07 6.28 4.70
CA CYS A 27 -5.38 7.08 5.70
C CYS A 27 -5.27 8.53 5.22
N HIS A 28 -5.73 9.45 6.07
CA HIS A 28 -5.70 10.87 5.77
C HIS A 28 -4.61 11.61 6.55
N CYS A 29 -3.76 10.92 7.28
CA CYS A 29 -2.74 11.60 8.09
C CYS A 29 -1.72 12.28 7.19
N LEU A 30 -1.07 13.28 7.74
CA LEU A 30 -0.13 14.08 6.97
C LEU A 30 1.03 13.24 6.44
N ASN A 31 1.50 12.30 7.23
CA ASN A 31 2.58 11.43 6.80
C ASN A 31 2.18 10.60 5.58
N CYS A 32 0.97 10.03 5.60
CA CYS A 32 0.49 9.24 4.47
C CYS A 32 0.27 10.11 3.24
N LYS A 33 -0.21 11.32 3.43
CA LYS A 33 -0.39 12.26 2.33
C LYS A 33 0.95 12.60 1.68
N LYS A 34 1.95 12.88 2.48
CA LYS A 34 3.26 13.25 1.96
C LYS A 34 3.93 12.08 1.26
N ARG A 35 3.82 10.89 1.84
CA ARG A 35 4.41 9.70 1.23
C ARG A 35 3.79 9.40 -0.12
N SER A 36 2.47 9.47 -0.20
CA SER A 36 1.76 9.10 -1.42
C SER A 36 1.64 10.24 -2.42
N GLY A 37 1.83 11.47 -1.97
CA GLY A 37 1.60 12.63 -2.83
C GLY A 37 0.14 12.81 -3.20
N SER A 38 -0.76 12.26 -2.39
CA SER A 38 -2.19 12.29 -2.67
C SER A 38 -2.94 12.91 -1.51
N ALA A 39 -4.20 13.24 -1.74
CA ALA A 39 -5.06 13.78 -0.69
C ALA A 39 -5.32 12.76 0.42
N PHE A 40 -5.14 11.50 0.11
CA PHE A 40 -5.22 10.41 1.08
C PHE A 40 -4.49 9.20 0.52
N ALA A 41 -4.13 8.26 1.37
CA ALA A 41 -3.49 7.02 0.95
C ALA A 41 -4.45 5.86 1.16
N VAL A 42 -4.46 4.91 0.23
CA VAL A 42 -5.28 3.72 0.32
C VAL A 42 -4.36 2.53 0.19
N GLN A 43 -4.47 1.59 1.11
CA GLN A 43 -3.62 0.40 1.07
C GLN A 43 -4.41 -0.82 1.50
N ALA A 44 -4.01 -1.95 0.96
CA ALA A 44 -4.56 -3.24 1.34
C ALA A 44 -3.46 -4.06 2.01
N ARG A 45 -3.84 -4.91 2.95
CA ARG A 45 -2.89 -5.70 3.71
C ARG A 45 -3.19 -7.18 3.59
N TRP A 46 -2.14 -7.95 3.42
CA TRP A 46 -2.18 -9.42 3.36
C TRP A 46 -1.21 -9.98 4.37
N PRO A 47 -1.45 -11.19 4.89
CA PRO A 47 -0.41 -11.89 5.65
C PRO A 47 0.85 -12.02 4.82
N ALA A 48 2.00 -11.88 5.45
CA ALA A 48 3.28 -11.88 4.74
C ALA A 48 3.50 -13.16 3.93
N ASP A 49 3.00 -14.29 4.41
CA ASP A 49 3.17 -15.55 3.70
C ASP A 49 2.32 -15.66 2.44
N GLN A 50 1.44 -14.70 2.19
CA GLN A 50 0.66 -14.65 0.98
C GLN A 50 1.21 -13.64 -0.04
N VAL A 51 2.35 -13.04 0.25
CA VAL A 51 2.97 -12.05 -0.63
C VAL A 51 4.34 -12.52 -1.05
N THR A 52 4.59 -12.49 -2.35
CA THR A 52 5.90 -12.83 -2.92
C THR A 52 6.53 -11.57 -3.49
N ILE A 53 7.77 -11.32 -3.13
CA ILE A 53 8.49 -10.12 -3.54
C ILE A 53 9.57 -10.51 -4.55
N GLU A 54 9.68 -9.74 -5.63
CA GLU A 54 10.71 -9.90 -6.65
C GLU A 54 11.37 -8.56 -6.92
N GLY A 55 12.66 -8.57 -7.14
CA GLY A 55 13.39 -7.37 -7.50
C GLY A 55 14.14 -6.76 -6.33
N GLN A 56 14.75 -5.62 -6.57
CA GLN A 56 15.56 -4.93 -5.59
C GLN A 56 14.79 -3.77 -5.00
N SER A 57 14.94 -3.55 -3.69
CA SER A 57 14.31 -2.40 -3.05
C SER A 57 15.30 -1.71 -2.14
N LYS A 58 15.05 -0.42 -1.91
CA LYS A 58 15.65 0.32 -0.81
C LYS A 58 14.59 0.52 0.24
N THR A 59 15.02 0.70 1.47
CA THR A 59 14.09 0.85 2.57
C THR A 59 14.26 2.17 3.27
N HIS A 60 13.17 2.66 3.83
CA HIS A 60 13.17 3.82 4.71
C HIS A 60 12.30 3.48 5.91
N VAL A 61 12.85 3.67 7.11
CA VAL A 61 12.13 3.33 8.33
C VAL A 61 11.66 4.62 8.99
N MET A 62 10.38 4.67 9.34
CA MET A 62 9.83 5.76 10.11
C MET A 62 9.29 5.22 11.43
N VAL A 63 9.51 5.98 12.50
CA VAL A 63 9.05 5.60 13.82
C VAL A 63 7.98 6.60 14.25
N ALA A 64 6.82 6.08 14.62
CA ALA A 64 5.72 6.91 15.08
C ALA A 64 5.91 7.28 16.55
N ASP A 65 5.11 8.23 17.01
CA ASP A 65 5.16 8.66 18.41
C ASP A 65 4.86 7.50 19.37
N SER A 66 4.07 6.53 18.90
CA SER A 66 3.75 5.35 19.70
C SER A 66 4.94 4.42 19.90
N GLY A 67 6.03 4.63 19.17
CA GLY A 67 7.17 3.73 19.19
C GLY A 67 7.10 2.65 18.11
N ASN A 68 5.96 2.49 17.46
CA ASN A 68 5.84 1.54 16.36
C ASN A 68 6.54 2.07 15.13
N SER A 69 7.02 1.18 14.28
CA SER A 69 7.77 1.56 13.09
C SER A 69 7.10 1.09 11.83
N ALA A 70 7.41 1.74 10.74
CA ALA A 70 7.02 1.31 9.42
C ALA A 70 8.26 1.27 8.54
N THR A 71 8.44 0.19 7.81
CA THR A 71 9.56 0.03 6.89
C THR A 71 9.01 0.06 5.48
N PHE A 72 9.32 1.11 4.74
CA PHE A 72 8.83 1.31 3.38
C PHE A 72 9.86 0.78 2.40
N HIS A 73 9.39 0.03 1.42
CA HIS A 73 10.24 -0.55 0.39
C HIS A 73 9.92 0.12 -0.95
N PHE A 74 10.90 0.71 -1.55
CA PHE A 74 10.71 1.43 -2.80
C PHE A 74 11.80 1.05 -3.80
N CYS A 75 11.48 1.23 -5.07
CA CYS A 75 12.44 0.89 -6.13
C CYS A 75 13.56 1.90 -6.17
N PRO A 76 14.82 1.46 -6.11
CA PRO A 76 15.95 2.42 -6.14
C PRO A 76 16.12 3.07 -7.51
N ASP A 77 15.57 2.46 -8.56
CA ASP A 77 15.74 2.98 -9.92
C ASP A 77 14.69 4.00 -10.30
N CYS A 78 13.43 3.79 -9.91
CA CYS A 78 12.36 4.71 -10.29
C CYS A 78 11.70 5.42 -9.09
N GLY A 79 12.03 5.02 -7.88
CA GLY A 79 11.55 5.70 -6.69
C GLY A 79 10.14 5.36 -6.23
N SER A 80 9.45 4.45 -6.94
CA SER A 80 8.07 4.12 -6.57
C SER A 80 8.02 3.26 -5.32
N ASP A 81 7.16 3.63 -4.37
CA ASP A 81 6.85 2.75 -3.24
C ASP A 81 6.03 1.59 -3.75
N VAL A 82 6.35 0.39 -3.30
CA VAL A 82 5.59 -0.79 -3.70
C VAL A 82 4.92 -1.47 -2.51
N TYR A 83 5.59 -1.55 -1.38
CA TYR A 83 4.98 -2.18 -0.22
C TYR A 83 5.67 -1.70 1.05
N TYR A 84 5.01 -1.93 2.18
CA TYR A 84 5.62 -1.63 3.47
C TYR A 84 5.08 -2.56 4.54
N GLU A 85 5.75 -2.60 5.67
CA GLU A 85 5.38 -3.42 6.80
C GLU A 85 5.48 -2.59 8.07
N ASN A 86 4.66 -2.94 9.05
CA ASN A 86 4.59 -2.21 10.30
C ASN A 86 4.92 -3.13 11.46
N SER A 87 5.46 -2.55 12.53
CA SER A 87 5.51 -3.25 13.79
C SER A 87 4.22 -2.99 14.56
N GLY A 88 3.96 -3.75 15.61
CA GLY A 88 2.80 -3.54 16.47
C GLY A 88 1.55 -4.18 15.91
N LYS A 89 0.46 -3.41 15.86
CA LYS A 89 -0.86 -3.94 15.53
C LYS A 89 -0.89 -4.67 14.19
N PHE A 90 -0.14 -4.21 13.22
CA PHE A 90 -0.14 -4.80 11.88
C PHE A 90 1.10 -5.66 11.62
N ASP A 91 1.78 -6.09 12.67
CA ASP A 91 2.95 -6.95 12.53
C ASP A 91 2.56 -8.23 11.79
N GLY A 92 3.44 -8.69 10.91
CA GLY A 92 3.18 -9.89 10.12
C GLY A 92 2.37 -9.65 8.86
N LEU A 93 1.94 -8.43 8.60
CA LEU A 93 1.19 -8.09 7.39
C LEU A 93 2.05 -7.26 6.46
N ILE A 94 1.81 -7.42 5.16
CA ILE A 94 2.42 -6.58 4.15
C ILE A 94 1.34 -5.64 3.63
N ALA A 95 1.62 -4.35 3.64
CA ALA A 95 0.72 -3.34 3.11
C ALA A 95 1.16 -2.96 1.71
N ILE A 96 0.21 -2.93 0.78
CA ILE A 96 0.49 -2.57 -0.61
C ILE A 96 -0.44 -1.42 -0.98
N PRO A 97 0.11 -0.27 -1.36
CA PRO A 97 -0.73 0.85 -1.81
C PRO A 97 -1.53 0.44 -3.05
N LEU A 98 -2.80 0.79 -3.07
CA LEU A 98 -3.67 0.33 -4.16
C LEU A 98 -3.23 0.82 -5.53
N GLY A 99 -2.61 1.99 -5.58
CA GLY A 99 -2.21 2.55 -6.86
C GLY A 99 -1.05 1.81 -7.53
N THR A 100 -0.39 0.91 -6.81
CA THR A 100 0.74 0.18 -7.40
C THR A 100 0.33 -1.10 -8.09
N PHE A 101 -0.93 -1.52 -7.97
CA PHE A 101 -1.38 -2.74 -8.61
C PHE A 101 -1.51 -2.55 -10.12
N ASP A 102 -1.14 -3.59 -10.85
CA ASP A 102 -1.20 -3.56 -12.31
C ASP A 102 -2.63 -3.55 -12.83
N ASP A 103 -3.58 -4.06 -12.03
CA ASP A 103 -4.99 -4.00 -12.37
C ASP A 103 -5.51 -2.61 -12.02
N PRO A 104 -5.85 -1.78 -13.02
CA PRO A 104 -6.25 -0.41 -12.72
C PRO A 104 -7.61 -0.31 -12.02
N TYR A 105 -8.36 -1.40 -11.97
CA TYR A 105 -9.68 -1.38 -11.35
C TYR A 105 -9.71 -2.00 -9.97
N PHE A 106 -8.59 -2.56 -9.51
CA PHE A 106 -8.59 -3.19 -8.20
C PHE A 106 -8.85 -2.12 -7.13
N GLY A 107 -9.80 -2.38 -6.28
CA GLY A 107 -10.11 -1.49 -5.18
C GLY A 107 -11.00 -0.32 -5.52
N SER A 108 -11.20 -0.01 -6.80
CA SER A 108 -11.98 1.17 -7.13
C SER A 108 -13.42 1.06 -6.64
N ARG A 109 -13.99 -0.13 -6.72
CA ARG A 109 -15.33 -0.33 -6.20
C ARG A 109 -15.37 -0.22 -4.69
N ASN A 110 -14.37 -0.76 -4.02
CA ASN A 110 -14.30 -0.69 -2.57
C ASN A 110 -14.12 0.75 -2.11
N ILE A 111 -13.30 1.50 -2.79
CA ILE A 111 -13.12 2.90 -2.48
C ILE A 111 -14.42 3.65 -2.67
N ARG A 112 -15.11 3.37 -3.76
CA ARG A 112 -16.34 4.05 -4.05
C ARG A 112 -17.41 3.76 -3.01
N SER A 113 -17.50 2.52 -2.56
CA SER A 113 -18.49 2.21 -1.55
C SER A 113 -18.08 2.73 -0.17
N GLY A 114 -16.80 2.70 0.15
CA GLY A 114 -16.35 3.29 1.38
C GLY A 114 -16.28 4.77 1.30
N ASN A 115 -16.45 5.27 0.17
CA ASN A 115 -16.25 6.60 -0.12
C ASN A 115 -17.41 7.46 0.06
N SER A 116 -18.41 6.95 0.64
CA SER A 116 -19.45 7.86 1.00
C SER A 116 -18.87 8.99 1.76
N ALA A 117 -17.85 8.75 2.51
CA ALA A 117 -17.22 9.82 3.21
C ALA A 117 -16.46 10.75 2.31
N SER A 118 -15.81 10.21 1.33
CA SER A 118 -15.05 11.09 0.49
C SER A 118 -15.84 11.74 -0.56
N LYS A 119 -17.09 11.40 -0.66
CA LYS A 119 -17.93 12.18 -1.48
C LYS A 119 -18.06 13.48 -0.95
N THR A 120 -17.62 13.67 0.21
CA THR A 120 -17.71 14.95 0.69
C THR A 120 -16.76 15.68 -0.06
N GLY A 121 -17.03 16.25 -0.78
CA GLY A 121 -16.26 17.19 -1.04
C GLY A 121 -15.46 17.17 -2.16
N TRP A 122 -14.52 16.70 -2.13
CA TRP A 122 -13.63 16.99 -3.14
C TRP A 122 -13.68 16.03 -4.26
N ARG A 123 -14.44 15.17 -4.19
CA ARG A 123 -14.56 14.34 -5.08
C ARG A 123 -15.21 14.76 -6.09
N SER A 124 -15.46 15.03 -6.15
CA SER A 124 -16.07 15.54 -7.10
C SER A 124 -16.08 15.42 -7.82
#